data_2dc710a0beac74377e9dc1b54608f071
#
_entry.id   2dc710a0beac74377e9dc1b54608f071
#
_cell.length_a   1.000
_cell.length_b   1.000
_cell.length_c   1.000
_cell.angle_alpha   90.00
_cell.angle_beta   90.00
_cell.angle_gamma   90.00
#
_symmetry.space_group_name_H-M   'P 1'
#
loop_
_entity.id
_entity.type
_entity.pdbx_description
1 polymer ?
#
loop_
_entity_poly.entity_id
_entity_poly.type
_entity_poly.pdbx_seq_one_letter_code
_entity_poly.pdbx_strand_id
1 'polypeptide(L)'
;MKRIPYRISDYENLIRKNCYYVDKTMYLEKLEDLDNTLVFLRPRRFGKTLFTSMMSYYYDINSKDKFDELFKDTYVYDNPTCNKNNYYVLKFDFSGISYSGDAEKIERQFSEKIYNGICDFCGKYKFNFEIDENKESSMMLLSLLRQFKSLFLDNKIYLIIDEYDDFTNGILKNSELFKKYIK
;
A
#
# COMPACT_ATOMS: atom_id res chain seq x y z
N MET A 1 -19.10 -22.47 10.76
CA MET A 1 -19.19 -22.46 9.28
C MET A 1 -18.54 -21.17 8.77
N LYS A 2 -17.57 -21.25 7.83
CA LYS A 2 -16.94 -20.06 7.24
C LYS A 2 -17.92 -19.32 6.35
N ARG A 3 -17.84 -17.98 6.34
CA ARG A 3 -18.71 -17.10 5.53
C ARG A 3 -18.07 -16.83 4.17
N ILE A 4 -18.89 -16.66 3.12
CA ILE A 4 -18.39 -16.20 1.83
C ILE A 4 -18.10 -14.69 1.94
N PRO A 5 -16.86 -14.21 1.62
CA PRO A 5 -16.56 -12.80 1.70
C PRO A 5 -17.29 -12.03 0.60
N TYR A 6 -17.97 -10.96 0.96
CA TYR A 6 -18.60 -10.06 0.01
C TYR A 6 -18.06 -8.64 0.22
N ARG A 7 -17.41 -8.07 -0.79
CA ARG A 7 -16.80 -6.73 -0.76
C ARG A 7 -15.84 -6.49 0.41
N ILE A 8 -15.13 -7.53 0.86
CA ILE A 8 -14.09 -7.41 1.88
C ILE A 8 -12.74 -7.38 1.17
N SER A 9 -12.06 -6.25 1.23
CA SER A 9 -10.72 -6.03 0.66
C SER A 9 -9.61 -5.92 1.73
N ASP A 10 -10.01 -5.85 3.00
CA ASP A 10 -9.08 -5.83 4.13
C ASP A 10 -8.89 -7.23 4.72
N TYR A 11 -7.63 -7.64 4.87
CA TYR A 11 -7.26 -9.00 5.29
C TYR A 11 -7.65 -9.28 6.75
N GLU A 12 -7.38 -8.34 7.67
CA GLU A 12 -7.73 -8.50 9.09
C GLU A 12 -9.25 -8.66 9.26
N ASN A 13 -10.03 -7.84 8.58
CA ASN A 13 -11.48 -7.94 8.57
C ASN A 13 -11.98 -9.29 8.03
N LEU A 14 -11.32 -9.80 6.98
CA LEU A 14 -11.68 -11.08 6.37
C LEU A 14 -11.47 -12.23 7.36
N ILE A 15 -10.32 -12.26 8.04
CA ILE A 15 -9.98 -13.31 9.00
C ILE A 15 -10.88 -13.21 10.24
N ARG A 16 -11.02 -12.01 10.84
CA ARG A 16 -11.83 -11.80 12.04
C ARG A 16 -13.31 -12.12 11.85
N LYS A 17 -13.85 -11.90 10.65
CA LYS A 17 -15.21 -12.28 10.30
C LYS A 17 -15.38 -13.77 9.96
N ASN A 18 -14.32 -14.56 10.11
CA ASN A 18 -14.28 -15.99 9.78
C ASN A 18 -14.77 -16.27 8.36
N CYS A 19 -14.25 -15.52 7.39
CA CYS A 19 -14.58 -15.69 5.99
C CYS A 19 -13.71 -16.75 5.32
N TYR A 20 -14.18 -17.28 4.18
CA TYR A 20 -13.32 -18.09 3.32
C TYR A 20 -12.16 -17.25 2.77
N TYR A 21 -10.96 -17.76 2.98
CA TYR A 21 -9.74 -17.22 2.40
C TYR A 21 -9.04 -18.30 1.57
N VAL A 22 -8.72 -17.99 0.34
CA VAL A 22 -7.84 -18.83 -0.48
C VAL A 22 -6.42 -18.38 -0.19
N ASP A 23 -5.67 -19.22 0.50
CA ASP A 23 -4.31 -18.89 0.90
C ASP A 23 -3.40 -18.62 -0.30
N LYS A 24 -2.82 -17.44 -0.30
CA LYS A 24 -1.84 -16.95 -1.29
C LYS A 24 -0.54 -16.52 -0.64
N THR A 25 -0.37 -16.80 0.65
CA THR A 25 0.78 -16.34 1.42
C THR A 25 2.09 -16.97 0.95
N MET A 26 2.05 -18.16 0.32
CA MET A 26 3.22 -18.78 -0.32
C MET A 26 3.89 -17.90 -1.39
N TYR A 27 3.18 -16.93 -1.94
CA TYR A 27 3.76 -16.01 -2.92
C TYR A 27 4.67 -14.97 -2.29
N LEU A 28 4.61 -14.74 -0.97
CA LEU A 28 5.48 -13.77 -0.29
C LEU A 28 6.94 -14.16 -0.42
N GLU A 29 7.28 -15.41 -0.15
CA GLU A 29 8.64 -15.95 -0.35
C GLU A 29 9.13 -15.70 -1.79
N LYS A 30 8.29 -16.03 -2.77
CA LYS A 30 8.63 -15.82 -4.19
C LYS A 30 8.80 -14.35 -4.56
N LEU A 31 8.03 -13.45 -3.95
CA LEU A 31 8.15 -12.00 -4.19
C LEU A 31 9.44 -11.44 -3.58
N GLU A 32 9.88 -11.98 -2.45
CA GLU A 32 11.12 -11.58 -1.79
C GLU A 32 12.38 -12.00 -2.57
N ASP A 33 12.28 -13.05 -3.39
CA ASP A 33 13.34 -13.51 -4.28
C ASP A 33 13.44 -12.68 -5.58
N LEU A 34 12.46 -11.80 -5.86
CA LEU A 34 12.45 -10.94 -7.02
C LEU A 34 13.11 -9.58 -6.72
N ASP A 35 13.12 -8.72 -7.74
CA ASP A 35 13.63 -7.35 -7.61
C ASP A 35 12.87 -6.52 -6.57
N ASN A 36 13.53 -5.50 -6.02
CA ASN A 36 12.96 -4.60 -5.01
C ASN A 36 11.75 -3.78 -5.50
N THR A 37 11.53 -3.71 -6.80
CA THR A 37 10.40 -2.97 -7.40
C THR A 37 9.53 -3.94 -8.20
N LEU A 38 8.33 -4.18 -7.71
CA LEU A 38 7.40 -5.14 -8.30
C LEU A 38 6.15 -4.44 -8.81
N VAL A 39 5.72 -4.78 -10.01
CA VAL A 39 4.45 -4.34 -10.59
C VAL A 39 3.51 -5.53 -10.67
N PHE A 40 2.43 -5.49 -9.89
CA PHE A 40 1.49 -6.59 -9.78
C PHE A 40 0.29 -6.40 -10.72
N LEU A 41 0.41 -6.91 -11.93
CA LEU A 41 -0.64 -6.81 -12.96
C LEU A 41 -1.66 -7.94 -12.82
N ARG A 42 -2.89 -7.59 -12.48
CA ARG A 42 -4.04 -8.51 -12.47
C ARG A 42 -5.31 -7.75 -12.89
N PRO A 43 -6.27 -8.40 -13.54
CA PRO A 43 -7.56 -7.77 -13.83
C PRO A 43 -8.26 -7.28 -12.55
N ARG A 44 -9.19 -6.34 -12.71
CA ARG A 44 -10.04 -5.90 -11.59
C ARG A 44 -10.80 -7.09 -10.98
N ARG A 45 -11.04 -7.06 -9.66
CA ARG A 45 -11.72 -8.11 -8.88
C ARG A 45 -10.96 -9.43 -8.72
N PHE A 46 -9.69 -9.49 -9.05
CA PHE A 46 -8.82 -10.66 -8.82
C PHE A 46 -8.08 -10.62 -7.47
N GLY A 47 -8.52 -9.76 -6.54
CA GLY A 47 -8.02 -9.75 -5.17
C GLY A 47 -6.70 -9.01 -4.99
N LYS A 48 -6.31 -8.07 -5.88
CA LYS A 48 -5.10 -7.23 -5.72
C LYS A 48 -5.09 -6.56 -4.34
N THR A 49 -6.12 -5.77 -4.04
CA THR A 49 -6.24 -5.01 -2.78
C THR A 49 -6.24 -5.91 -1.54
N LEU A 50 -6.88 -7.09 -1.61
CA LEU A 50 -6.81 -8.06 -0.52
C LEU A 50 -5.41 -8.61 -0.34
N PHE A 51 -4.69 -8.88 -1.43
CA PHE A 51 -3.31 -9.37 -1.39
C PHE A 51 -2.36 -8.29 -0.84
N THR A 52 -2.47 -7.04 -1.30
CA THR A 52 -1.69 -5.92 -0.75
C THR A 52 -2.03 -5.63 0.72
N SER A 53 -3.29 -5.83 1.12
CA SER A 53 -3.70 -5.75 2.53
C SER A 53 -3.03 -6.85 3.36
N MET A 54 -3.03 -8.10 2.89
CA MET A 54 -2.34 -9.22 3.54
C MET A 54 -0.84 -8.94 3.67
N MET A 55 -0.18 -8.46 2.60
CA MET A 55 1.23 -8.04 2.63
C MET A 55 1.48 -6.94 3.68
N SER A 56 0.58 -5.97 3.78
CA SER A 56 0.67 -4.89 4.77
C SER A 56 0.72 -5.45 6.19
N TYR A 57 -0.10 -6.45 6.54
CA TYR A 57 -0.06 -7.06 7.87
C TYR A 57 1.14 -7.97 8.07
N TYR A 58 1.60 -8.65 7.03
CA TYR A 58 2.73 -9.57 7.12
C TYR A 58 4.05 -8.83 7.39
N TYR A 59 4.28 -7.75 6.65
CA TYR A 59 5.54 -7.00 6.71
C TYR A 59 5.59 -5.96 7.84
N ASP A 60 4.43 -5.51 8.33
CA ASP A 60 4.34 -4.41 9.28
C ASP A 60 4.85 -4.78 10.67
N ILE A 61 5.80 -3.99 11.16
CA ILE A 61 6.38 -4.15 12.50
C ILE A 61 5.33 -4.04 13.61
N ASN A 62 4.28 -3.23 13.41
CA ASN A 62 3.17 -3.06 14.37
C ASN A 62 2.17 -4.23 14.33
N SER A 63 2.31 -5.17 13.40
CA SER A 63 1.43 -6.34 13.30
C SER A 63 2.00 -7.59 13.99
N LYS A 64 3.13 -7.47 14.68
CA LYS A 64 3.81 -8.58 15.34
C LYS A 64 2.90 -9.34 16.32
N ASP A 65 2.16 -8.61 17.13
CA ASP A 65 1.27 -9.20 18.15
C ASP A 65 -0.01 -9.81 17.54
N LYS A 66 -0.32 -9.50 16.28
CA LYS A 66 -1.47 -10.01 15.54
C LYS A 66 -1.11 -11.19 14.63
N PHE A 67 0.17 -11.52 14.51
CA PHE A 67 0.63 -12.50 13.52
C PHE A 67 -0.07 -13.85 13.69
N ASP A 68 -0.11 -14.39 14.90
CA ASP A 68 -0.73 -15.69 15.19
C ASP A 68 -2.25 -15.68 14.90
N GLU A 69 -2.94 -14.58 15.21
CA GLU A 69 -4.37 -14.44 14.92
C GLU A 69 -4.64 -14.41 13.41
N LEU A 70 -3.83 -13.65 12.67
CA LEU A 70 -4.11 -13.35 11.26
C LEU A 70 -3.61 -14.42 10.30
N PHE A 71 -2.49 -15.08 10.62
CA PHE A 71 -1.82 -15.98 9.69
C PHE A 71 -1.91 -17.45 10.07
N LYS A 72 -2.53 -17.78 11.21
CA LYS A 72 -2.80 -19.17 11.57
C LYS A 72 -3.50 -19.90 10.40
N ASP A 73 -3.09 -21.13 10.16
CA ASP A 73 -3.59 -21.98 9.07
C ASP A 73 -3.22 -21.47 7.66
N THR A 74 -2.17 -20.65 7.51
CA THR A 74 -1.61 -20.23 6.22
C THR A 74 -0.19 -20.75 6.03
N TYR A 75 0.27 -20.78 4.77
CA TYR A 75 1.62 -21.25 4.43
C TYR A 75 2.74 -20.49 5.18
N VAL A 76 2.65 -19.16 5.26
CA VAL A 76 3.69 -18.35 5.94
C VAL A 76 3.66 -18.46 7.46
N TYR A 77 2.63 -19.03 8.04
CA TYR A 77 2.61 -19.32 9.49
C TYR A 77 3.65 -20.39 9.83
N ASP A 78 3.66 -21.47 9.03
CA ASP A 78 4.59 -22.57 9.20
C ASP A 78 5.97 -22.30 8.56
N ASN A 79 6.02 -21.41 7.54
CA ASN A 79 7.21 -21.05 6.78
C ASN A 79 7.42 -19.52 6.75
N PRO A 80 7.67 -18.86 7.89
CA PRO A 80 7.85 -17.41 7.93
C PRO A 80 9.19 -17.02 7.30
N THR A 81 9.20 -15.94 6.52
CA THR A 81 10.43 -15.38 5.98
C THR A 81 11.14 -14.50 7.01
N CYS A 82 12.41 -14.15 6.75
CA CYS A 82 13.17 -13.23 7.60
C CYS A 82 12.61 -11.79 7.58
N ASN A 83 11.80 -11.48 6.58
CA ASN A 83 11.17 -10.16 6.41
C ASN A 83 9.85 -9.99 7.15
N LYS A 84 9.35 -11.04 7.82
CA LYS A 84 8.15 -10.99 8.63
C LYS A 84 8.22 -9.91 9.70
N ASN A 85 7.22 -9.00 9.73
CA ASN A 85 7.11 -7.91 10.70
C ASN A 85 8.39 -7.07 10.84
N ASN A 86 9.05 -6.78 9.72
CA ASN A 86 10.36 -6.12 9.68
C ASN A 86 10.37 -4.78 8.96
N TYR A 87 9.22 -4.20 8.62
CA TYR A 87 9.14 -2.96 7.87
C TYR A 87 8.16 -1.96 8.47
N TYR A 88 8.41 -0.68 8.19
CA TYR A 88 7.42 0.38 8.31
C TYR A 88 6.64 0.44 7.00
N VAL A 89 5.36 0.06 7.00
CA VAL A 89 4.55 -0.04 5.78
C VAL A 89 3.92 1.31 5.45
N LEU A 90 4.38 1.93 4.35
CA LEU A 90 3.79 3.13 3.76
C LEU A 90 2.87 2.70 2.62
N LYS A 91 1.58 3.03 2.71
CA LYS A 91 0.60 2.68 1.69
C LYS A 91 -0.02 3.91 1.05
N PHE A 92 -0.06 3.94 -0.29
CA PHE A 92 -0.86 4.88 -1.07
C PHE A 92 -1.98 4.14 -1.79
N ASP A 93 -3.18 4.70 -1.72
CA ASP A 93 -4.37 4.22 -2.44
C ASP A 93 -4.87 5.35 -3.35
N PHE A 94 -4.69 5.17 -4.66
CA PHE A 94 -5.10 6.14 -5.66
C PHE A 94 -6.52 5.94 -6.18
N SER A 95 -7.31 5.11 -5.51
CA SER A 95 -8.73 4.95 -5.84
C SER A 95 -9.49 6.26 -5.67
N GLY A 96 -10.52 6.45 -6.51
CA GLY A 96 -11.45 7.57 -6.37
C GLY A 96 -10.94 8.94 -6.81
N ILE A 97 -9.79 9.03 -7.47
CA ILE A 97 -9.36 10.25 -8.15
C ILE A 97 -10.29 10.48 -9.34
N SER A 98 -10.89 11.69 -9.42
CA SER A 98 -11.72 12.08 -10.55
C SER A 98 -10.85 12.63 -11.68
N TYR A 99 -10.89 11.99 -12.83
CA TYR A 99 -10.16 12.44 -14.04
C TYR A 99 -11.00 13.34 -14.94
N SER A 100 -12.17 13.77 -14.47
CA SER A 100 -13.00 14.81 -15.11
C SER A 100 -12.60 16.18 -14.59
N GLY A 101 -12.15 17.05 -15.47
CA GLY A 101 -11.74 18.42 -15.14
C GLY A 101 -10.37 18.77 -15.70
N ASP A 102 -9.82 19.89 -15.24
CA ASP A 102 -8.50 20.35 -15.62
C ASP A 102 -7.35 19.55 -14.95
N ALA A 103 -6.17 19.68 -15.50
CA ALA A 103 -4.99 19.00 -15.01
C ALA A 103 -4.64 19.38 -13.56
N GLU A 104 -4.84 20.66 -13.20
CA GLU A 104 -4.52 21.16 -11.86
C GLU A 104 -5.39 20.52 -10.78
N LYS A 105 -6.69 20.32 -11.07
CA LYS A 105 -7.59 19.63 -10.14
C LYS A 105 -7.18 18.18 -9.91
N ILE A 106 -6.76 17.48 -10.96
CA ILE A 106 -6.33 16.08 -10.88
C ILE A 106 -5.01 15.98 -10.08
N GLU A 107 -4.06 16.87 -10.35
CA GLU A 107 -2.80 16.95 -9.62
C GLU A 107 -3.02 17.26 -8.14
N ARG A 108 -3.93 18.16 -7.81
CA ARG A 108 -4.29 18.45 -6.43
C ARG A 108 -4.86 17.22 -5.73
N GLN A 109 -5.80 16.52 -6.33
CA GLN A 109 -6.34 15.28 -5.75
C GLN A 109 -5.26 14.20 -5.56
N PHE A 110 -4.32 14.10 -6.49
CA PHE A 110 -3.18 13.19 -6.36
C PHE A 110 -2.28 13.60 -5.18
N SER A 111 -1.96 14.88 -5.07
CA SER A 111 -1.16 15.42 -3.96
C SER A 111 -1.84 15.23 -2.60
N GLU A 112 -3.15 15.42 -2.52
CA GLU A 112 -3.96 15.13 -1.33
C GLU A 112 -3.87 13.65 -0.93
N LYS A 113 -3.88 12.72 -1.89
CA LYS A 113 -3.71 11.28 -1.61
C LYS A 113 -2.32 10.95 -1.05
N ILE A 114 -1.28 11.57 -1.61
CA ILE A 114 0.10 11.40 -1.11
C ILE A 114 0.21 11.98 0.31
N TYR A 115 -0.28 13.21 0.53
CA TYR A 115 -0.24 13.85 1.83
C TYR A 115 -0.96 13.01 2.90
N ASN A 116 -2.20 12.57 2.61
CA ASN A 116 -2.98 11.75 3.53
C ASN A 116 -2.28 10.41 3.84
N GLY A 117 -1.71 9.73 2.83
CA GLY A 117 -0.96 8.50 3.05
C GLY A 117 0.28 8.70 3.94
N ILE A 118 0.95 9.85 3.82
CA ILE A 118 2.06 10.22 4.71
C ILE A 118 1.56 10.50 6.13
N CYS A 119 0.44 11.22 6.28
CA CYS A 119 -0.16 11.48 7.60
C CYS A 119 -0.58 10.18 8.29
N ASP A 120 -1.21 9.26 7.56
CA ASP A 120 -1.60 7.94 8.08
C ASP A 120 -0.37 7.14 8.53
N PHE A 121 0.71 7.16 7.74
CA PHE A 121 1.98 6.54 8.09
C PHE A 121 2.56 7.14 9.37
N CYS A 122 2.66 8.46 9.45
CA CYS A 122 3.18 9.15 10.62
C CYS A 122 2.33 8.84 11.87
N GLY A 123 1.01 8.90 11.75
CA GLY A 123 0.07 8.59 12.83
C GLY A 123 0.19 7.15 13.32
N LYS A 124 0.29 6.18 12.39
CA LYS A 124 0.43 4.76 12.68
C LYS A 124 1.68 4.43 13.50
N TYR A 125 2.80 5.05 13.17
CA TYR A 125 4.09 4.78 13.82
C TYR A 125 4.48 5.85 14.85
N LYS A 126 3.59 6.82 15.10
CA LYS A 126 3.80 7.94 16.04
C LYS A 126 5.04 8.77 15.70
N PHE A 127 5.31 8.95 14.40
CA PHE A 127 6.34 9.87 13.95
C PHE A 127 5.81 11.31 13.95
N ASN A 128 6.61 12.23 14.47
CA ASN A 128 6.30 13.66 14.46
C ASN A 128 7.07 14.35 13.33
N PHE A 129 6.71 14.04 12.08
CA PHE A 129 7.35 14.63 10.89
C PHE A 129 6.58 15.87 10.43
N GLU A 130 7.34 16.88 10.02
CA GLU A 130 6.77 18.10 9.44
C GLU A 130 6.69 17.95 7.92
N ILE A 131 5.48 17.86 7.39
CA ILE A 131 5.20 17.74 5.96
C ILE A 131 4.32 18.92 5.54
N ASP A 132 4.84 19.74 4.63
CA ASP A 132 4.11 20.88 4.06
C ASP A 132 3.18 20.39 2.94
N GLU A 133 1.87 20.45 3.18
CA GLU A 133 0.82 20.02 2.24
C GLU A 133 0.75 20.86 0.95
N ASN A 134 1.33 22.07 0.97
CA ASN A 134 1.36 22.98 -0.20
C ASN A 134 2.53 22.70 -1.15
N LYS A 135 3.40 21.75 -0.81
CA LYS A 135 4.49 21.34 -1.68
C LYS A 135 4.06 20.29 -2.71
N GLU A 136 4.82 20.19 -3.79
CA GLU A 136 4.64 19.10 -4.75
C GLU A 136 4.79 17.74 -4.09
N SER A 137 4.07 16.74 -4.58
CA SER A 137 4.06 15.36 -4.07
C SER A 137 5.46 14.77 -3.93
N SER A 138 6.34 15.05 -4.89
CA SER A 138 7.76 14.64 -4.88
C SER A 138 8.52 15.22 -3.69
N MET A 139 8.27 16.49 -3.37
CA MET A 139 8.91 17.17 -2.23
C MET A 139 8.37 16.70 -0.89
N MET A 140 7.08 16.39 -0.80
CA MET A 140 6.48 15.77 0.39
C MET A 140 7.12 14.40 0.69
N LEU A 141 7.25 13.55 -0.33
CA LEU A 141 7.90 12.24 -0.20
C LEU A 141 9.38 12.37 0.18
N LEU A 142 10.09 13.32 -0.44
CA LEU A 142 11.49 13.56 -0.12
C LEU A 142 11.65 14.03 1.33
N SER A 143 10.75 14.91 1.82
CA SER A 143 10.74 15.37 3.20
C SER A 143 10.53 14.19 4.17
N LEU A 144 9.51 13.34 3.90
CA LEU A 144 9.27 12.12 4.66
C LEU A 144 10.54 11.24 4.74
N LEU A 145 11.13 10.93 3.60
CA LEU A 145 12.29 10.03 3.54
C LEU A 145 13.53 10.59 4.26
N ARG A 146 13.76 11.92 4.18
CA ARG A 146 14.85 12.58 4.91
C ARG A 146 14.63 12.51 6.42
N GLN A 147 13.44 12.84 6.90
CA GLN A 147 13.10 12.79 8.31
C GLN A 147 13.14 11.35 8.84
N PHE A 148 12.61 10.39 8.08
CA PHE A 148 12.69 8.97 8.43
C PHE A 148 14.14 8.49 8.55
N LYS A 149 15.00 8.85 7.58
CA LYS A 149 16.43 8.50 7.60
C LYS A 149 17.15 9.09 8.81
N SER A 150 16.76 10.28 9.27
CA SER A 150 17.39 10.93 10.45
C SER A 150 17.11 10.22 11.78
N LEU A 151 16.15 9.29 11.81
CA LEU A 151 15.86 8.47 13.00
C LEU A 151 16.84 7.31 13.18
N PHE A 152 17.70 7.01 12.19
CA PHE A 152 18.68 5.91 12.23
C PHE A 152 18.07 4.55 12.63
N LEU A 153 16.85 4.26 12.17
CA LEU A 153 16.16 3.01 12.44
C LEU A 153 16.75 1.86 11.59
N ASP A 154 16.82 0.67 12.17
CA ASP A 154 17.29 -0.53 11.47
C ASP A 154 16.31 -1.00 10.41
N ASN A 155 15.01 -0.84 10.67
CA ASN A 155 13.95 -1.27 9.77
C ASN A 155 13.72 -0.25 8.65
N LYS A 156 13.42 -0.77 7.46
CA LYS A 156 13.18 0.03 6.25
C LYS A 156 11.69 0.33 6.04
N ILE A 157 11.41 1.22 5.10
CA ILE A 157 10.06 1.45 4.61
C ILE A 157 9.74 0.40 3.53
N TYR A 158 8.58 -0.25 3.64
CA TYR A 158 7.96 -1.05 2.59
C TYR A 158 6.83 -0.25 1.96
N LEU A 159 7.02 0.17 0.70
CA LEU A 159 6.06 0.99 -0.03
C LEU A 159 5.07 0.09 -0.76
N ILE A 160 3.78 0.31 -0.53
CA ILE A 160 2.68 -0.32 -1.26
C ILE A 160 1.89 0.77 -1.99
N ILE A 161 1.73 0.63 -3.30
CA ILE A 161 0.89 1.51 -4.12
C ILE A 161 -0.26 0.67 -4.67
N ASP A 162 -1.48 0.99 -4.25
CA ASP A 162 -2.71 0.34 -4.72
C ASP A 162 -3.45 1.23 -5.72
N GLU A 163 -4.18 0.62 -6.66
CA GLU A 163 -4.99 1.28 -7.71
C GLU A 163 -4.19 2.29 -8.57
N TYR A 164 -2.87 2.02 -8.77
CA TYR A 164 -2.02 2.85 -9.63
C TYR A 164 -2.48 2.86 -11.10
N ASP A 165 -3.15 1.80 -11.55
CA ASP A 165 -3.71 1.67 -12.89
C ASP A 165 -4.90 2.62 -13.12
N ASP A 166 -5.65 2.99 -12.10
CA ASP A 166 -6.70 4.01 -12.21
C ASP A 166 -6.09 5.37 -12.52
N PHE A 167 -4.97 5.75 -11.88
CA PHE A 167 -4.25 6.98 -12.18
C PHE A 167 -3.71 6.98 -13.62
N THR A 168 -3.03 5.92 -14.04
CA THR A 168 -2.48 5.80 -15.40
C THR A 168 -3.58 5.87 -16.46
N ASN A 169 -4.67 5.13 -16.26
CA ASN A 169 -5.82 5.14 -17.16
C ASN A 169 -6.50 6.50 -17.22
N GLY A 170 -6.50 7.24 -16.13
CA GLY A 170 -7.01 8.61 -16.07
C GLY A 170 -6.17 9.59 -16.89
N ILE A 171 -4.84 9.51 -16.80
CA ILE A 171 -3.92 10.30 -17.62
C ILE A 171 -4.14 10.02 -19.11
N LEU A 172 -4.25 8.74 -19.49
CA LEU A 172 -4.47 8.35 -20.88
C LEU A 172 -5.78 8.88 -21.48
N LYS A 173 -6.80 9.12 -20.64
CA LYS A 173 -8.10 9.66 -21.06
C LYS A 173 -8.14 11.19 -21.09
N ASN A 174 -7.19 11.86 -20.45
CA ASN A 174 -7.12 13.31 -20.39
C ASN A 174 -6.01 13.83 -21.31
N SER A 175 -6.39 14.52 -22.39
CA SER A 175 -5.46 14.97 -23.42
C SER A 175 -4.40 15.99 -22.93
N GLU A 176 -4.69 16.77 -21.91
CA GLU A 176 -3.74 17.73 -21.30
C GLU A 176 -2.72 17.00 -20.45
N LEU A 177 -3.17 16.10 -19.56
CA LEU A 177 -2.28 15.28 -18.74
C LEU A 177 -1.42 14.36 -19.60
N PHE A 178 -2.03 13.76 -20.66
CA PHE A 178 -1.27 12.93 -21.58
C PHE A 178 -0.09 13.69 -22.20
N LYS A 179 -0.33 14.91 -22.71
CA LYS A 179 0.73 15.77 -23.29
C LYS A 179 1.78 16.19 -22.27
N LYS A 180 1.39 16.36 -20.99
CA LYS A 180 2.29 16.78 -19.91
C LYS A 180 3.22 15.68 -19.44
N TYR A 181 2.72 14.44 -19.31
CA TYR A 181 3.42 13.34 -18.66
C TYR A 181 3.96 12.26 -19.61
N ILE A 182 3.41 12.16 -20.81
CA ILE A 182 3.84 11.18 -21.82
C ILE A 182 4.43 11.98 -23.00
N LYS A 183 5.71 12.26 -22.92
CA LYS A 183 6.52 12.82 -23.99
C LYS A 183 7.37 11.75 -24.64
#